data_f557ec8e171eb7f9641b28e119211c7d
#
_entry.id   f557ec8e171eb7f9641b28e119211c7d
#
_cell.length_a   1.000
_cell.length_b   1.000
_cell.length_c   1.000
_cell.angle_alpha   90.00
_cell.angle_beta   90.00
_cell.angle_gamma   90.00
#
_symmetry.space_group_name_H-M   'P 1'
#
loop_
_entity.id
_entity.type
_entity.pdbx_description
1 polymer ?
#
loop_
_entity_poly.entity_id
_entity_poly.type
_entity_poly.pdbx_seq_one_letter_code
_entity_poly.pdbx_strand_id
1 'polypeptide(L)'
;MSSPAERLRRDFGGDIIEPGTGEYESARSAVFASGSPAYILRPESVGDVQAGVRFAAGAGLALSVRGGGHSFPGFGTNDGGVVIDLGKLAGVELVDKERHLVRIGGGATWGRVATVLAPHGLAISSGDTKTVGVGGLTLAGGIGWKVRKYGLALDNLVAVEVVTADGALVRASAAENPDLFWAIRGGGGNFGIVTSFHFVAHPTTDVFFGRITFPASEAGSVLRGWVEHLRTAPEALTSIANVANPLAGGPEAPVEIHVAFDGDDPALAAHAIDPIRRLGTVLDDDVALRPYADTLVDGATPPPGIRFLTRSAFVGKESVAEVLRIVAEVGASERPPFIAVRSVGGAVSRVPDDATAYAYRRAELMVVTMTAGPEPVVAAARPALDAIWGRLAPHVDGAYANFLATAAEDDVAAIYPPETYRRLVAVKHRYDAANLFTGNHNIRPR
;
A
#
# COMPACT_ATOMS: atom_id res chain seq x y z
N MET A 1 25.76 1.09 -35.99
CA MET A 1 24.95 1.67 -34.87
C MET A 1 25.29 0.92 -33.60
N SER A 2 25.51 1.58 -32.48
CA SER A 2 25.76 0.92 -31.19
C SER A 2 24.55 0.10 -30.74
N SER A 3 24.80 -1.05 -30.08
CA SER A 3 23.74 -1.90 -29.53
C SER A 3 22.96 -1.19 -28.42
N PRO A 4 21.74 -1.63 -28.08
CA PRO A 4 21.02 -1.05 -26.92
C PRO A 4 21.82 -1.11 -25.62
N ALA A 5 22.54 -2.21 -25.36
CA ALA A 5 23.37 -2.37 -24.16
C ALA A 5 24.60 -1.42 -24.15
N GLU A 6 25.25 -1.17 -25.30
CA GLU A 6 26.34 -0.19 -25.41
C GLU A 6 25.85 1.23 -25.16
N ARG A 7 24.65 1.59 -25.65
CA ARG A 7 24.02 2.89 -25.36
C ARG A 7 23.71 3.03 -23.88
N LEU A 8 23.11 1.98 -23.26
CA LEU A 8 22.84 1.99 -21.82
C LEU A 8 24.10 2.30 -21.03
N ARG A 9 25.20 1.53 -21.25
CA ARG A 9 26.45 1.72 -20.51
C ARG A 9 27.09 3.10 -20.69
N ARG A 10 26.84 3.76 -21.81
CA ARG A 10 27.32 5.13 -22.07
C ARG A 10 26.46 6.20 -21.39
N ASP A 11 25.14 6.00 -21.38
CA ASP A 11 24.16 7.03 -21.03
C ASP A 11 23.62 6.90 -19.60
N PHE A 12 24.01 5.83 -18.87
CA PHE A 12 23.55 5.51 -17.52
C PHE A 12 24.67 5.72 -16.49
N GLY A 13 24.45 6.64 -15.56
CA GLY A 13 25.46 7.01 -14.53
C GLY A 13 25.37 6.18 -13.24
N GLY A 14 24.30 5.45 -13.02
CA GLY A 14 24.10 4.62 -11.84
C GLY A 14 24.69 3.20 -11.96
N ASP A 15 24.29 2.28 -11.08
CA ASP A 15 24.79 0.89 -11.11
C ASP A 15 24.01 0.06 -12.12
N ILE A 16 24.75 -0.72 -12.92
CA ILE A 16 24.22 -1.77 -13.80
C ILE A 16 24.65 -3.12 -13.25
N ILE A 17 23.72 -3.89 -12.71
CA ILE A 17 23.95 -5.17 -12.07
C ILE A 17 23.44 -6.27 -13.00
N GLU A 18 24.32 -7.19 -13.38
CA GLU A 18 24.05 -8.30 -14.30
C GLU A 18 24.31 -9.65 -13.60
N PRO A 19 23.72 -10.76 -14.06
CA PRO A 19 24.04 -12.10 -13.55
C PRO A 19 25.55 -12.36 -13.52
N GLY A 20 26.04 -12.91 -12.40
CA GLY A 20 27.46 -13.18 -12.17
C GLY A 20 28.23 -12.05 -11.47
N THR A 21 27.64 -10.87 -11.27
CA THR A 21 28.23 -9.84 -10.37
C THR A 21 28.00 -10.20 -8.90
N GLY A 22 28.90 -9.77 -8.01
CA GLY A 22 28.82 -10.11 -6.58
C GLY A 22 27.55 -9.63 -5.87
N GLU A 23 26.93 -8.56 -6.36
CA GLU A 23 25.71 -7.98 -5.78
C GLU A 23 24.42 -8.60 -6.35
N TYR A 24 24.49 -9.36 -7.43
CA TYR A 24 23.31 -9.83 -8.16
C TYR A 24 22.35 -10.63 -7.26
N GLU A 25 22.86 -11.59 -6.49
CA GLU A 25 22.03 -12.47 -5.66
C GLU A 25 21.21 -11.71 -4.61
N SER A 26 21.77 -10.65 -4.03
CA SER A 26 21.05 -9.78 -3.09
C SER A 26 20.11 -8.80 -3.79
N ALA A 27 20.49 -8.32 -4.97
CA ALA A 27 19.74 -7.30 -5.71
C ALA A 27 18.55 -7.85 -6.50
N ARG A 28 18.56 -9.13 -6.91
CA ARG A 28 17.50 -9.74 -7.73
C ARG A 28 16.18 -9.98 -7.00
N SER A 29 16.19 -9.90 -5.66
CA SER A 29 15.03 -10.18 -4.83
C SER A 29 14.29 -8.90 -4.41
N ALA A 30 12.97 -8.97 -4.35
CA ALA A 30 12.09 -8.07 -3.62
C ALA A 30 11.70 -8.71 -2.28
N VAL A 31 10.92 -8.03 -1.42
CA VAL A 31 10.58 -8.53 -0.07
C VAL A 31 9.84 -9.87 -0.12
N PHE A 32 8.90 -10.04 -1.06
CA PHE A 32 8.03 -11.22 -1.15
C PHE A 32 8.27 -12.09 -2.39
N ALA A 33 9.25 -11.72 -3.23
CA ALA A 33 9.53 -12.46 -4.47
C ALA A 33 11.00 -12.39 -4.84
N SER A 34 11.49 -13.45 -5.47
CA SER A 34 12.81 -13.48 -6.12
C SER A 34 12.62 -13.76 -7.59
N GLY A 35 13.34 -13.04 -8.44
CA GLY A 35 13.38 -13.21 -9.89
C GLY A 35 14.79 -13.49 -10.40
N SER A 36 14.93 -13.55 -11.71
CA SER A 36 16.20 -13.67 -12.44
C SER A 36 16.29 -12.63 -13.56
N PRO A 37 16.26 -11.32 -13.25
CA PRO A 37 16.32 -10.26 -14.25
C PRO A 37 17.67 -10.29 -15.00
N ALA A 38 17.63 -9.94 -16.28
CA ALA A 38 18.85 -9.80 -17.06
C ALA A 38 19.66 -8.56 -16.66
N TYR A 39 18.96 -7.50 -16.21
CA TYR A 39 19.56 -6.25 -15.75
C TYR A 39 18.82 -5.73 -14.54
N ILE A 40 19.58 -5.26 -13.53
CA ILE A 40 19.07 -4.45 -12.42
C ILE A 40 19.79 -3.11 -12.51
N LEU A 41 19.00 -2.05 -12.76
CA LEU A 41 19.47 -0.70 -12.93
C LEU A 41 19.15 0.10 -11.67
N ARG A 42 20.16 0.68 -11.01
CA ARG A 42 20.02 1.58 -9.86
C ARG A 42 20.33 3.00 -10.27
N PRO A 43 19.34 3.77 -10.77
CA PRO A 43 19.54 5.15 -11.22
C PRO A 43 19.95 6.07 -10.09
N GLU A 44 20.84 7.02 -10.37
CA GLU A 44 21.22 8.14 -9.50
C GLU A 44 20.57 9.46 -9.92
N SER A 45 20.01 9.50 -11.12
CA SER A 45 19.35 10.68 -11.67
C SER A 45 18.09 10.32 -12.44
N VAL A 46 17.26 11.33 -12.72
CA VAL A 46 16.10 11.19 -13.63
C VAL A 46 16.57 10.78 -15.04
N GLY A 47 17.72 11.31 -15.49
CA GLY A 47 18.34 10.95 -16.77
C GLY A 47 18.64 9.46 -16.88
N ASP A 48 19.07 8.83 -15.80
CA ASP A 48 19.31 7.39 -15.74
C ASP A 48 17.99 6.60 -15.84
N VAL A 49 16.93 7.06 -15.17
CA VAL A 49 15.60 6.44 -15.30
C VAL A 49 15.12 6.50 -16.75
N GLN A 50 15.28 7.66 -17.40
CA GLN A 50 14.94 7.83 -18.83
C GLN A 50 15.78 6.89 -19.73
N ALA A 51 17.08 6.75 -19.45
CA ALA A 51 17.96 5.82 -20.19
C ALA A 51 17.54 4.36 -19.99
N GLY A 52 17.21 3.97 -18.75
CA GLY A 52 16.72 2.62 -18.43
C GLY A 52 15.39 2.28 -19.11
N VAL A 53 14.44 3.21 -19.14
CA VAL A 53 13.15 3.04 -19.85
C VAL A 53 13.38 2.87 -21.34
N ARG A 54 14.16 3.75 -21.97
CA ARG A 54 14.50 3.66 -23.39
C ARG A 54 15.26 2.37 -23.73
N PHE A 55 16.10 1.90 -22.83
CA PHE A 55 16.81 0.63 -23.00
C PHE A 55 15.83 -0.54 -22.99
N ALA A 56 14.97 -0.66 -21.99
CA ALA A 56 14.00 -1.74 -21.88
C ALA A 56 13.07 -1.78 -23.11
N ALA A 57 12.53 -0.63 -23.51
CA ALA A 57 11.66 -0.51 -24.68
C ALA A 57 12.41 -0.87 -25.98
N GLY A 58 13.62 -0.34 -26.18
CA GLY A 58 14.40 -0.58 -27.39
C GLY A 58 14.98 -1.99 -27.52
N ALA A 59 15.11 -2.71 -26.41
CA ALA A 59 15.54 -4.11 -26.38
C ALA A 59 14.36 -5.10 -26.36
N GLY A 60 13.11 -4.62 -26.23
CA GLY A 60 11.92 -5.47 -26.11
C GLY A 60 11.91 -6.30 -24.82
N LEU A 61 12.51 -5.80 -23.75
CA LEU A 61 12.62 -6.48 -22.47
C LEU A 61 11.46 -6.09 -21.53
N ALA A 62 10.96 -7.06 -20.76
CA ALA A 62 10.02 -6.81 -19.68
C ALA A 62 10.61 -5.83 -18.68
N LEU A 63 9.79 -4.89 -18.17
CA LEU A 63 10.23 -3.85 -17.25
C LEU A 63 9.48 -3.96 -15.93
N SER A 64 10.24 -4.09 -14.84
CA SER A 64 9.76 -3.96 -13.46
C SER A 64 10.34 -2.71 -12.81
N VAL A 65 9.54 -2.06 -11.97
CA VAL A 65 9.96 -0.89 -11.19
C VAL A 65 9.93 -1.23 -9.70
N ARG A 66 11.01 -0.95 -9.00
CA ARG A 66 11.13 -1.22 -7.57
C ARG A 66 11.39 0.06 -6.78
N GLY A 67 10.45 0.39 -5.87
CA GLY A 67 10.70 1.30 -4.75
C GLY A 67 11.07 0.48 -3.51
N GLY A 68 10.14 0.28 -2.53
CA GLY A 68 10.39 -0.54 -1.33
C GLY A 68 10.33 -2.06 -1.53
N GLY A 69 9.87 -2.56 -2.69
CA GLY A 69 9.82 -4.00 -2.99
C GLY A 69 8.72 -4.80 -2.27
N HIS A 70 7.71 -4.17 -1.70
CA HIS A 70 6.65 -4.78 -0.86
C HIS A 70 5.42 -5.28 -1.63
N SER A 71 5.49 -5.45 -2.95
CA SER A 71 4.39 -6.03 -3.72
C SER A 71 4.23 -7.53 -3.44
N PHE A 72 3.06 -7.96 -2.98
CA PHE A 72 2.76 -9.39 -2.77
C PHE A 72 2.82 -10.21 -4.07
N PRO A 73 2.32 -9.71 -5.24
CA PRO A 73 2.51 -10.40 -6.52
C PRO A 73 3.95 -10.40 -7.04
N GLY A 74 4.87 -9.65 -6.42
CA GLY A 74 6.29 -9.63 -6.82
C GLY A 74 6.64 -8.67 -7.94
N PHE A 75 5.86 -7.64 -8.19
CA PHE A 75 6.07 -6.67 -9.29
C PHE A 75 7.45 -5.97 -9.27
N GLY A 76 8.15 -5.96 -8.13
CA GLY A 76 9.47 -5.34 -7.99
C GLY A 76 10.63 -6.16 -8.56
N THR A 77 10.37 -7.32 -9.21
CA THR A 77 11.35 -8.14 -9.91
C THR A 77 10.71 -8.86 -11.10
N ASN A 78 11.51 -9.50 -11.95
CA ASN A 78 11.06 -10.29 -13.10
C ASN A 78 12.10 -11.33 -13.50
N ASP A 79 11.81 -12.13 -14.52
CA ASP A 79 12.74 -13.08 -15.13
C ASP A 79 13.15 -12.61 -16.52
N GLY A 80 14.44 -12.53 -16.78
CA GLY A 80 15.02 -12.19 -18.08
C GLY A 80 14.83 -10.74 -18.54
N GLY A 81 14.17 -9.90 -17.74
CA GLY A 81 13.87 -8.50 -18.06
C GLY A 81 14.81 -7.50 -17.38
N VAL A 82 14.31 -6.27 -17.26
CA VAL A 82 14.98 -5.15 -16.60
C VAL A 82 14.23 -4.81 -15.31
N VAL A 83 14.95 -4.63 -14.21
CA VAL A 83 14.44 -4.03 -12.99
C VAL A 83 15.05 -2.63 -12.85
N ILE A 84 14.22 -1.59 -12.77
CA ILE A 84 14.66 -0.25 -12.37
C ILE A 84 14.40 -0.10 -10.87
N ASP A 85 15.48 -0.15 -10.08
CA ASP A 85 15.46 -0.02 -8.62
C ASP A 85 15.74 1.42 -8.21
N LEU A 86 14.71 2.11 -7.76
CA LEU A 86 14.75 3.53 -7.42
C LEU A 86 15.43 3.82 -6.07
N GLY A 87 15.98 2.83 -5.36
CA GLY A 87 16.49 2.96 -4.00
C GLY A 87 17.50 4.10 -3.78
N LYS A 88 18.28 4.49 -4.81
CA LYS A 88 19.18 5.65 -4.75
C LYS A 88 18.45 7.00 -4.90
N LEU A 89 17.24 7.02 -5.49
CA LEU A 89 16.41 8.24 -5.63
C LEU A 89 15.47 8.39 -4.42
N ALA A 90 16.00 8.39 -3.20
CA ALA A 90 15.26 8.34 -1.94
C ALA A 90 15.33 9.66 -1.14
N GLY A 91 15.54 10.79 -1.80
CA GLY A 91 15.57 12.13 -1.16
C GLY A 91 14.22 12.48 -0.54
N VAL A 92 14.23 13.13 0.63
CA VAL A 92 13.05 13.72 1.28
C VAL A 92 13.43 15.14 1.67
N GLU A 93 12.68 16.12 1.21
CA GLU A 93 12.98 17.55 1.39
C GLU A 93 11.70 18.35 1.65
N LEU A 94 11.70 19.14 2.72
CA LEU A 94 10.66 20.14 3.00
C LEU A 94 10.98 21.39 2.16
N VAL A 95 10.31 21.49 0.99
CA VAL A 95 10.60 22.53 -0.01
C VAL A 95 9.90 23.88 0.27
N ASP A 96 8.77 23.84 0.99
CA ASP A 96 8.06 25.03 1.45
C ASP A 96 7.52 24.80 2.87
N LYS A 97 8.12 25.51 3.84
CA LYS A 97 7.76 25.35 5.26
C LYS A 97 6.40 25.94 5.61
N GLU A 98 5.98 27.00 4.94
CA GLU A 98 4.71 27.67 5.21
C GLU A 98 3.53 26.85 4.68
N ARG A 99 3.72 26.22 3.52
CA ARG A 99 2.71 25.36 2.88
C ARG A 99 2.85 23.90 3.24
N HIS A 100 3.83 23.54 4.07
CA HIS A 100 4.21 22.17 4.40
C HIS A 100 4.41 21.28 3.16
N LEU A 101 4.97 21.86 2.08
CA LEU A 101 5.19 21.13 0.84
C LEU A 101 6.48 20.31 0.93
N VAL A 102 6.35 19.00 0.71
CA VAL A 102 7.44 18.04 0.79
C VAL A 102 7.67 17.40 -0.57
N ARG A 103 8.93 17.40 -1.04
CA ARG A 103 9.37 16.64 -2.20
C ARG A 103 9.99 15.31 -1.76
N ILE A 104 9.55 14.21 -2.35
CA ILE A 104 9.97 12.85 -2.00
C ILE A 104 10.35 12.10 -3.26
N GLY A 105 11.55 11.53 -3.30
CA GLY A 105 12.03 10.68 -4.39
C GLY A 105 11.29 9.35 -4.46
N GLY A 106 11.15 8.78 -5.67
CA GLY A 106 10.38 7.57 -5.94
C GLY A 106 10.88 6.30 -5.23
N GLY A 107 12.13 6.29 -4.78
CA GLY A 107 12.75 5.20 -4.02
C GLY A 107 12.72 5.37 -2.50
N ALA A 108 12.13 6.46 -1.98
CA ALA A 108 12.02 6.67 -0.54
C ALA A 108 11.07 5.66 0.12
N THR A 109 11.30 5.36 1.40
CA THR A 109 10.43 4.57 2.25
C THR A 109 9.68 5.45 3.25
N TRP A 110 8.53 4.99 3.74
CA TRP A 110 7.73 5.76 4.68
C TRP A 110 8.41 5.96 6.03
N GLY A 111 9.24 5.01 6.49
CA GLY A 111 10.07 5.21 7.68
C GLY A 111 11.05 6.37 7.53
N ARG A 112 11.71 6.48 6.34
CA ARG A 112 12.59 7.64 6.04
C ARG A 112 11.81 8.94 6.03
N VAL A 113 10.63 8.96 5.42
CA VAL A 113 9.76 10.16 5.39
C VAL A 113 9.39 10.58 6.81
N ALA A 114 8.91 9.65 7.65
CA ALA A 114 8.55 9.93 9.03
C ALA A 114 9.73 10.48 9.84
N THR A 115 10.92 9.87 9.71
CA THR A 115 12.13 10.33 10.40
C THR A 115 12.55 11.74 9.99
N VAL A 116 12.50 12.05 8.68
CA VAL A 116 12.91 13.38 8.18
C VAL A 116 11.93 14.46 8.57
N LEU A 117 10.63 14.16 8.62
CA LEU A 117 9.58 15.13 8.92
C LEU A 117 9.35 15.34 10.43
N ALA A 118 9.69 14.37 11.29
CA ALA A 118 9.49 14.46 12.73
C ALA A 118 10.12 15.71 13.39
N PRO A 119 11.38 16.12 13.08
CA PRO A 119 11.94 17.35 13.64
C PRO A 119 11.24 18.64 13.24
N HIS A 120 10.38 18.58 12.22
CA HIS A 120 9.56 19.70 11.74
C HIS A 120 8.14 19.69 12.34
N GLY A 121 7.80 18.72 13.18
CA GLY A 121 6.44 18.54 13.69
C GLY A 121 5.43 18.21 12.58
N LEU A 122 5.87 17.48 11.55
CA LEU A 122 5.08 17.17 10.35
C LEU A 122 5.01 15.67 10.09
N ALA A 123 3.91 15.23 9.51
CA ALA A 123 3.75 13.88 8.95
C ALA A 123 2.86 13.91 7.71
N ILE A 124 2.91 12.84 6.92
CA ILE A 124 2.02 12.59 5.78
C ILE A 124 1.19 11.34 6.13
N SER A 125 -0.09 11.31 5.72
CA SER A 125 -0.89 10.08 5.77
C SER A 125 -0.20 9.02 4.90
N SER A 126 0.21 7.92 5.51
CA SER A 126 1.06 6.88 4.90
C SER A 126 0.48 5.49 5.14
N GLY A 127 1.27 4.44 4.94
CA GLY A 127 1.02 3.11 5.49
C GLY A 127 1.45 2.99 6.95
N ASP A 128 1.56 1.75 7.41
CA ASP A 128 1.89 1.38 8.80
C ASP A 128 3.27 0.70 8.93
N THR A 129 4.05 0.59 7.85
CA THR A 129 5.30 -0.16 7.81
C THR A 129 6.45 0.70 7.27
N LYS A 130 7.57 0.77 8.01
CA LYS A 130 8.73 1.64 7.72
C LYS A 130 9.38 1.37 6.36
N THR A 131 9.52 0.10 5.99
CA THR A 131 10.26 -0.32 4.78
C THR A 131 9.42 -0.26 3.51
N VAL A 132 8.10 -0.01 3.61
CA VAL A 132 7.24 0.15 2.45
C VAL A 132 7.61 1.41 1.67
N GLY A 133 7.76 1.26 0.35
CA GLY A 133 8.10 2.35 -0.56
C GLY A 133 6.96 3.34 -0.74
N VAL A 134 7.31 4.62 -0.79
CA VAL A 134 6.36 5.72 -1.02
C VAL A 134 5.62 5.53 -2.34
N GLY A 135 6.34 5.15 -3.42
CA GLY A 135 5.78 5.04 -4.76
C GLY A 135 4.64 4.03 -4.85
N GLY A 136 4.92 2.75 -4.63
CA GLY A 136 3.91 1.69 -4.79
C GLY A 136 2.69 1.88 -3.90
N LEU A 137 2.90 2.28 -2.65
CA LEU A 137 1.80 2.54 -1.70
C LEU A 137 0.92 3.69 -2.16
N THR A 138 1.51 4.84 -2.52
CA THR A 138 0.76 6.05 -2.90
C THR A 138 0.00 5.86 -4.20
N LEU A 139 0.60 5.23 -5.21
CA LEU A 139 0.01 5.05 -6.52
C LEU A 139 -1.27 4.20 -6.51
N ALA A 140 -1.43 3.33 -5.50
CA ALA A 140 -2.62 2.49 -5.33
C ALA A 140 -3.58 2.96 -4.21
N GLY A 141 -3.18 3.96 -3.40
CA GLY A 141 -4.01 4.46 -2.30
C GLY A 141 -3.20 5.00 -1.12
N GLY A 142 -2.79 4.10 -0.24
CA GLY A 142 -2.06 4.40 1.00
C GLY A 142 -2.98 4.52 2.21
N ILE A 143 -3.23 3.40 2.89
CA ILE A 143 -4.08 3.28 4.09
C ILE A 143 -3.18 3.00 5.30
N GLY A 144 -3.22 3.88 6.30
CA GLY A 144 -2.46 3.75 7.55
C GLY A 144 -3.07 4.55 8.69
N TRP A 145 -2.28 4.90 9.70
CA TRP A 145 -2.76 5.41 10.99
C TRP A 145 -3.38 6.82 10.94
N LYS A 146 -3.18 7.57 9.87
CA LYS A 146 -3.75 8.93 9.69
C LYS A 146 -4.86 8.98 8.64
N VAL A 147 -5.29 7.82 8.12
CA VAL A 147 -6.20 7.74 6.98
C VAL A 147 -7.56 8.40 7.24
N ARG A 148 -8.13 8.24 8.44
CA ARG A 148 -9.44 8.82 8.77
C ARG A 148 -9.38 10.34 8.91
N LYS A 149 -8.25 10.89 9.37
CA LYS A 149 -8.09 12.34 9.57
C LYS A 149 -7.67 13.09 8.31
N TYR A 150 -6.75 12.50 7.52
CA TYR A 150 -6.13 13.19 6.39
C TYR A 150 -6.33 12.50 5.03
N GLY A 151 -7.13 11.44 4.98
CA GLY A 151 -7.35 10.67 3.76
C GLY A 151 -6.22 9.71 3.42
N LEU A 152 -6.30 9.15 2.24
CA LEU A 152 -5.26 8.27 1.69
C LEU A 152 -3.95 9.02 1.47
N ALA A 153 -2.82 8.31 1.35
CA ALA A 153 -1.56 8.95 0.96
C ALA A 153 -1.71 9.74 -0.35
N LEU A 154 -2.40 9.17 -1.35
CA LEU A 154 -2.65 9.82 -2.64
C LEU A 154 -3.51 11.10 -2.55
N ASP A 155 -4.30 11.28 -1.49
CA ASP A 155 -5.13 12.47 -1.30
C ASP A 155 -4.29 13.70 -0.88
N ASN A 156 -3.11 13.44 -0.33
CA ASN A 156 -2.16 14.47 0.09
C ASN A 156 -1.15 14.83 -1.02
N LEU A 157 -1.26 14.17 -2.19
CA LEU A 157 -0.38 14.40 -3.34
C LEU A 157 -0.87 15.60 -4.14
N VAL A 158 0.05 16.53 -4.46
CA VAL A 158 -0.26 17.76 -5.22
C VAL A 158 0.38 17.79 -6.61
N ALA A 159 1.50 17.08 -6.80
CA ALA A 159 2.12 16.91 -8.10
C ALA A 159 3.05 15.69 -8.11
N VAL A 160 3.39 15.22 -9.30
CA VAL A 160 4.42 14.20 -9.53
C VAL A 160 5.26 14.53 -10.76
N GLU A 161 6.46 13.97 -10.81
CA GLU A 161 7.31 13.93 -12.00
C GLU A 161 7.41 12.46 -12.45
N VAL A 162 7.09 12.19 -13.71
CA VAL A 162 6.91 10.85 -14.27
C VAL A 162 7.77 10.68 -15.51
N VAL A 163 8.54 9.61 -15.60
CA VAL A 163 9.16 9.16 -16.84
C VAL A 163 8.20 8.22 -17.54
N THR A 164 7.67 8.63 -18.70
CA THR A 164 6.71 7.90 -19.53
C THR A 164 7.36 6.82 -20.41
N ALA A 165 6.58 6.01 -21.11
CA ALA A 165 7.09 4.87 -21.86
C ALA A 165 8.02 5.23 -23.03
N ASP A 166 7.93 6.44 -23.56
CA ASP A 166 8.86 7.01 -24.55
C ASP A 166 10.15 7.57 -23.94
N GLY A 167 10.29 7.52 -22.62
CA GLY A 167 11.41 8.08 -21.86
C GLY A 167 11.36 9.60 -21.68
N ALA A 168 10.23 10.26 -21.94
CA ALA A 168 10.05 11.68 -21.63
C ALA A 168 9.79 11.88 -20.13
N LEU A 169 10.28 13.01 -19.58
CA LEU A 169 9.93 13.47 -18.24
C LEU A 169 8.72 14.39 -18.33
N VAL A 170 7.65 14.03 -17.64
CA VAL A 170 6.38 14.77 -17.62
C VAL A 170 6.02 15.11 -16.19
N ARG A 171 5.59 16.35 -15.94
CA ARG A 171 4.98 16.73 -14.67
C ARG A 171 3.47 16.55 -14.75
N ALA A 172 2.85 16.02 -13.68
CA ALA A 172 1.42 15.91 -13.57
C ALA A 172 0.92 16.51 -12.25
N SER A 173 -0.14 17.32 -12.34
CA SER A 173 -0.79 18.00 -11.22
C SER A 173 -2.24 18.34 -11.60
N ALA A 174 -3.00 18.97 -10.71
CA ALA A 174 -4.35 19.43 -11.05
C ALA A 174 -4.39 20.45 -12.22
N ALA A 175 -3.29 21.20 -12.43
CA ALA A 175 -3.18 22.22 -13.47
C ALA A 175 -2.42 21.76 -14.72
N GLU A 176 -1.61 20.70 -14.61
CA GLU A 176 -0.75 20.23 -15.68
C GLU A 176 -0.91 18.72 -15.84
N ASN A 177 -1.23 18.23 -17.05
CA ASN A 177 -1.54 16.82 -17.33
C ASN A 177 -2.55 16.23 -16.33
N PRO A 178 -3.72 16.86 -16.13
CA PRO A 178 -4.67 16.49 -15.07
C PRO A 178 -5.26 15.08 -15.25
N ASP A 179 -5.32 14.57 -16.46
CA ASP A 179 -5.73 13.20 -16.78
C ASP A 179 -4.71 12.16 -16.24
N LEU A 180 -3.42 12.42 -16.44
CA LEU A 180 -2.34 11.60 -15.87
C LEU A 180 -2.34 11.70 -14.33
N PHE A 181 -2.50 12.90 -13.78
CA PHE A 181 -2.57 13.11 -12.34
C PHE A 181 -3.75 12.39 -11.69
N TRP A 182 -4.90 12.38 -12.36
CA TRP A 182 -6.05 11.58 -11.94
C TRP A 182 -5.74 10.08 -11.94
N ALA A 183 -5.17 9.57 -13.03
CA ALA A 183 -4.88 8.17 -13.24
C ALA A 183 -3.84 7.61 -12.26
N ILE A 184 -2.77 8.37 -11.99
CA ILE A 184 -1.70 7.99 -11.05
C ILE A 184 -2.24 7.84 -9.62
N ARG A 185 -3.28 8.59 -9.25
CA ARG A 185 -3.88 8.53 -7.93
C ARG A 185 -4.91 7.40 -7.83
N GLY A 186 -4.43 6.15 -7.79
CA GLY A 186 -5.20 4.92 -7.66
C GLY A 186 -4.95 3.89 -8.78
N GLY A 187 -4.52 4.34 -9.97
CA GLY A 187 -4.26 3.44 -11.11
C GLY A 187 -2.90 2.73 -11.10
N GLY A 188 -2.12 2.88 -10.02
CA GLY A 188 -0.83 2.18 -9.88
C GLY A 188 0.26 2.65 -10.83
N GLY A 189 1.25 1.80 -11.05
CA GLY A 189 2.43 2.06 -11.89
C GLY A 189 2.20 1.87 -13.40
N ASN A 190 0.97 1.99 -13.90
CA ASN A 190 0.61 1.70 -15.27
C ASN A 190 1.07 2.74 -16.31
N PHE A 191 1.39 3.97 -15.88
CA PHE A 191 1.52 5.12 -16.78
C PHE A 191 2.94 5.64 -16.92
N GLY A 192 3.87 5.12 -16.13
CA GLY A 192 5.26 5.56 -16.08
C GLY A 192 5.91 5.33 -14.73
N ILE A 193 7.17 5.73 -14.63
CA ILE A 193 7.96 5.68 -13.41
C ILE A 193 7.92 7.05 -12.73
N VAL A 194 7.28 7.13 -11.56
CA VAL A 194 7.30 8.36 -10.76
C VAL A 194 8.64 8.50 -10.07
N THR A 195 9.39 9.50 -10.45
CA THR A 195 10.73 9.81 -9.90
C THR A 195 10.67 10.79 -8.72
N SER A 196 9.62 11.62 -8.65
CA SER A 196 9.42 12.62 -7.61
C SER A 196 7.94 12.78 -7.28
N PHE A 197 7.61 12.76 -6.00
CA PHE A 197 6.28 13.00 -5.43
C PHE A 197 6.30 14.31 -4.65
N HIS A 198 5.30 15.17 -4.82
CA HIS A 198 5.11 16.40 -4.07
C HIS A 198 3.85 16.27 -3.20
N PHE A 199 4.03 16.27 -1.89
CA PHE A 199 2.95 16.12 -0.91
C PHE A 199 2.76 17.39 -0.09
N VAL A 200 1.54 17.59 0.40
CA VAL A 200 1.30 18.44 1.56
C VAL A 200 1.38 17.55 2.82
N ALA A 201 2.28 17.92 3.73
CA ALA A 201 2.37 17.29 5.05
C ALA A 201 1.45 18.02 6.04
N HIS A 202 1.13 17.36 7.14
CA HIS A 202 0.23 17.86 8.17
C HIS A 202 0.96 18.02 9.50
N PRO A 203 0.62 19.03 10.31
CA PRO A 203 1.11 19.14 11.68
C PRO A 203 0.81 17.85 12.43
N THR A 204 1.79 17.36 13.16
CA THR A 204 1.66 16.18 14.01
C THR A 204 2.45 16.39 15.29
N THR A 205 1.87 15.94 16.39
CA THR A 205 2.51 15.79 17.69
C THR A 205 2.83 14.32 17.94
N ASP A 206 3.18 13.94 19.15
CA ASP A 206 3.08 12.56 19.58
C ASP A 206 1.65 12.08 19.47
N VAL A 207 1.45 10.76 19.39
CA VAL A 207 0.16 10.10 19.20
C VAL A 207 -0.05 9.06 20.30
N PHE A 208 -1.29 8.89 20.76
CA PHE A 208 -1.62 7.74 21.60
C PHE A 208 -1.77 6.52 20.69
N PHE A 209 -0.87 5.56 20.87
CA PHE A 209 -0.78 4.38 20.02
C PHE A 209 -0.54 3.11 20.84
N GLY A 210 -1.20 2.03 20.47
CA GLY A 210 -1.03 0.71 21.06
C GLY A 210 -2.18 -0.23 20.68
N ARG A 211 -2.32 -1.29 21.47
CA ARG A 211 -3.38 -2.28 21.29
C ARG A 211 -4.10 -2.54 22.61
N ILE A 212 -5.36 -2.93 22.49
CA ILE A 212 -6.20 -3.41 23.56
C ILE A 212 -6.66 -4.82 23.18
N THR A 213 -6.41 -5.82 24.03
CA THR A 213 -6.69 -7.22 23.74
C THR A 213 -7.91 -7.71 24.52
N PHE A 214 -8.69 -8.55 23.85
CA PHE A 214 -9.93 -9.13 24.39
C PHE A 214 -9.95 -10.65 24.17
N PRO A 215 -10.65 -11.44 25.01
CA PRO A 215 -10.82 -12.87 24.78
C PRO A 215 -11.42 -13.19 23.40
N ALA A 216 -10.93 -14.23 22.76
CA ALA A 216 -11.50 -14.71 21.47
C ALA A 216 -13.01 -14.97 21.55
N SER A 217 -13.49 -15.44 22.70
CA SER A 217 -14.93 -15.68 22.95
C SER A 217 -15.80 -14.44 22.90
N GLU A 218 -15.22 -13.26 23.07
CA GLU A 218 -15.92 -11.96 23.03
C GLU A 218 -15.82 -11.28 21.64
N ALA A 219 -15.15 -11.87 20.66
CA ALA A 219 -14.87 -11.28 19.35
C ALA A 219 -16.11 -10.64 18.70
N GLY A 220 -17.24 -11.35 18.67
CA GLY A 220 -18.45 -10.85 18.01
C GLY A 220 -19.05 -9.62 18.66
N SER A 221 -19.04 -9.53 20.01
CA SER A 221 -19.54 -8.34 20.75
C SER A 221 -18.57 -7.17 20.65
N VAL A 222 -17.28 -7.44 20.80
CA VAL A 222 -16.22 -6.44 20.69
C VAL A 222 -16.22 -5.79 19.31
N LEU A 223 -16.25 -6.57 18.22
CA LEU A 223 -16.26 -6.02 16.87
C LEU A 223 -17.49 -5.17 16.56
N ARG A 224 -18.68 -5.58 17.02
CA ARG A 224 -19.91 -4.77 16.85
C ARG A 224 -19.79 -3.43 17.58
N GLY A 225 -19.44 -3.46 18.87
CA GLY A 225 -19.29 -2.24 19.64
C GLY A 225 -18.17 -1.34 19.13
N TRP A 226 -17.07 -1.94 18.62
CA TRP A 226 -15.95 -1.21 18.02
C TRP A 226 -16.40 -0.41 16.78
N VAL A 227 -17.11 -1.00 15.85
CA VAL A 227 -17.55 -0.28 14.64
C VAL A 227 -18.62 0.77 14.98
N GLU A 228 -19.54 0.48 15.90
CA GLU A 228 -20.53 1.45 16.36
C GLU A 228 -19.87 2.69 16.99
N HIS A 229 -18.82 2.47 17.80
CA HIS A 229 -18.03 3.56 18.36
C HIS A 229 -17.31 4.36 17.26
N LEU A 230 -16.67 3.71 16.29
CA LEU A 230 -15.94 4.38 15.21
C LEU A 230 -16.81 5.30 14.36
N ARG A 231 -18.11 5.05 14.26
CA ARG A 231 -19.07 5.91 13.55
C ARG A 231 -19.24 7.29 14.18
N THR A 232 -19.01 7.39 15.48
CA THR A 232 -19.17 8.62 16.26
C THR A 232 -17.84 9.16 16.79
N ALA A 233 -16.80 8.36 16.77
CA ALA A 233 -15.47 8.73 17.24
C ALA A 233 -14.85 9.83 16.35
N PRO A 234 -14.01 10.71 16.93
CA PRO A 234 -13.31 11.73 16.16
C PRO A 234 -12.44 11.08 15.07
N GLU A 235 -12.30 11.77 13.94
CA GLU A 235 -11.47 11.28 12.81
C GLU A 235 -9.98 11.16 13.16
N ALA A 236 -9.54 11.79 14.23
CA ALA A 236 -8.21 11.62 14.81
C ALA A 236 -7.95 10.16 15.28
N LEU A 237 -9.01 9.39 15.58
CA LEU A 237 -8.90 7.98 15.92
C LEU A 237 -8.97 7.12 14.67
N THR A 238 -7.87 6.43 14.34
CA THR A 238 -7.83 5.33 13.37
C THR A 238 -7.61 4.01 14.12
N SER A 239 -8.29 2.94 13.70
CA SER A 239 -8.24 1.68 14.42
C SER A 239 -8.28 0.48 13.49
N ILE A 240 -7.66 -0.62 13.92
CA ILE A 240 -7.59 -1.91 13.21
C ILE A 240 -7.95 -3.00 14.20
N ALA A 241 -8.88 -3.88 13.83
CA ALA A 241 -9.15 -5.10 14.58
C ALA A 241 -8.43 -6.29 13.95
N ASN A 242 -7.49 -6.90 14.66
CA ASN A 242 -6.93 -8.20 14.31
C ASN A 242 -7.80 -9.26 14.98
N VAL A 243 -8.60 -9.96 14.19
CA VAL A 243 -9.64 -10.89 14.68
C VAL A 243 -9.09 -12.29 14.87
N ALA A 244 -8.14 -12.68 14.04
CA ALA A 244 -7.43 -13.95 14.13
C ALA A 244 -5.98 -13.78 13.71
N ASN A 245 -5.09 -14.35 14.49
CA ASN A 245 -3.66 -14.39 14.18
C ASN A 245 -3.13 -15.81 14.44
N PRO A 246 -2.97 -16.66 13.40
CA PRO A 246 -2.51 -18.04 13.56
C PRO A 246 -1.15 -18.16 14.24
N LEU A 247 -0.33 -17.11 14.20
CA LEU A 247 0.99 -17.06 14.83
C LEU A 247 0.91 -16.76 16.34
N ALA A 248 -0.25 -16.26 16.83
CA ALA A 248 -0.45 -15.88 18.23
C ALA A 248 -1.26 -16.90 19.06
N GLY A 249 -1.58 -18.10 18.52
CA GLY A 249 -2.28 -19.13 19.32
C GLY A 249 -3.51 -19.76 18.65
N GLY A 250 -3.71 -19.56 17.34
CA GLY A 250 -4.84 -20.17 16.61
C GLY A 250 -6.21 -19.64 17.07
N PRO A 251 -7.24 -20.52 17.27
CA PRO A 251 -8.61 -20.08 17.60
C PRO A 251 -8.75 -19.47 19.00
N GLU A 252 -7.79 -19.72 19.89
CA GLU A 252 -7.74 -19.12 21.23
C GLU A 252 -6.99 -17.78 21.24
N ALA A 253 -6.44 -17.36 20.09
CA ALA A 253 -5.75 -16.07 19.99
C ALA A 253 -6.69 -14.93 20.33
N PRO A 254 -6.28 -13.99 21.20
CA PRO A 254 -7.12 -12.86 21.57
C PRO A 254 -7.42 -11.98 20.36
N VAL A 255 -8.56 -11.29 20.40
CA VAL A 255 -8.86 -10.20 19.48
C VAL A 255 -8.06 -8.97 19.90
N GLU A 256 -7.31 -8.38 18.98
CA GLU A 256 -6.53 -7.19 19.23
C GLU A 256 -7.16 -5.98 18.54
N ILE A 257 -7.51 -4.96 19.29
CA ILE A 257 -7.94 -3.67 18.74
C ILE A 257 -6.75 -2.70 18.82
N HIS A 258 -6.09 -2.49 17.69
CA HIS A 258 -5.06 -1.47 17.57
C HIS A 258 -5.70 -0.11 17.41
N VAL A 259 -5.16 0.89 18.09
CA VAL A 259 -5.63 2.27 18.07
C VAL A 259 -4.47 3.23 17.80
N ALA A 260 -4.77 4.27 17.03
CA ALA A 260 -3.90 5.43 16.84
C ALA A 260 -4.78 6.68 16.95
N PHE A 261 -4.60 7.44 18.00
CA PHE A 261 -5.22 8.76 18.16
C PHE A 261 -4.18 9.84 17.83
N ASP A 262 -4.41 10.58 16.75
CA ASP A 262 -3.51 11.60 16.21
C ASP A 262 -3.64 12.91 16.99
N GLY A 263 -2.99 12.97 18.14
CA GLY A 263 -2.92 14.08 19.08
C GLY A 263 -2.29 13.64 20.39
N ASP A 264 -1.80 14.62 21.18
CA ASP A 264 -1.09 14.44 22.44
C ASP A 264 -1.90 14.86 23.67
N ASP A 265 -3.15 15.32 23.49
CA ASP A 265 -4.05 15.68 24.60
C ASP A 265 -4.63 14.40 25.23
N PRO A 266 -4.31 14.11 26.52
CA PRO A 266 -4.77 12.90 27.19
C PRO A 266 -6.30 12.84 27.38
N ALA A 267 -6.98 13.97 27.54
CA ALA A 267 -8.41 14.00 27.74
C ALA A 267 -9.17 13.69 26.44
N LEU A 268 -8.70 14.24 25.32
CA LEU A 268 -9.25 13.93 24.01
C LEU A 268 -8.96 12.48 23.61
N ALA A 269 -7.76 11.97 23.91
CA ALA A 269 -7.40 10.58 23.67
C ALA A 269 -8.26 9.62 24.51
N ALA A 270 -8.44 9.90 25.81
CA ALA A 270 -9.31 9.12 26.68
C ALA A 270 -10.76 9.10 26.16
N HIS A 271 -11.31 10.26 25.78
CA HIS A 271 -12.64 10.34 25.19
C HIS A 271 -12.79 9.43 23.95
N ALA A 272 -11.77 9.37 23.12
CA ALA A 272 -11.78 8.55 21.89
C ALA A 272 -11.51 7.05 22.15
N ILE A 273 -10.68 6.69 23.13
CA ILE A 273 -10.18 5.31 23.30
C ILE A 273 -10.91 4.57 24.42
N ASP A 274 -11.31 5.23 25.53
CA ASP A 274 -11.97 4.55 26.65
C ASP A 274 -13.28 3.82 26.29
N PRO A 275 -14.10 4.26 25.32
CA PRO A 275 -15.22 3.45 24.87
C PRO A 275 -14.78 2.09 24.33
N ILE A 276 -13.61 1.99 23.66
CA ILE A 276 -13.06 0.71 23.18
C ILE A 276 -12.68 -0.17 24.38
N ARG A 277 -12.06 0.36 25.43
CA ARG A 277 -11.70 -0.37 26.66
C ARG A 277 -12.90 -1.01 27.35
N ARG A 278 -14.10 -0.48 27.12
CA ARG A 278 -15.36 -0.96 27.73
C ARG A 278 -16.15 -1.95 26.87
N LEU A 279 -15.61 -2.38 25.73
CA LEU A 279 -16.30 -3.30 24.82
C LEU A 279 -16.34 -4.75 25.32
N GLY A 280 -15.46 -5.11 26.23
CA GLY A 280 -15.36 -6.46 26.79
C GLY A 280 -14.34 -6.54 27.93
N THR A 281 -13.93 -7.75 28.26
CA THR A 281 -12.90 -8.04 29.26
C THR A 281 -11.52 -7.72 28.72
N VAL A 282 -10.87 -6.66 29.20
CA VAL A 282 -9.51 -6.29 28.77
C VAL A 282 -8.50 -7.28 29.36
N LEU A 283 -7.75 -7.97 28.51
CA LEU A 283 -6.65 -8.87 28.88
C LEU A 283 -5.32 -8.14 28.96
N ASP A 284 -5.08 -7.19 28.02
CA ASP A 284 -3.88 -6.38 27.94
C ASP A 284 -4.19 -5.03 27.28
N ASP A 285 -3.48 -3.97 27.69
CA ASP A 285 -3.61 -2.62 27.15
C ASP A 285 -2.23 -1.94 27.20
N ASP A 286 -1.58 -1.78 26.04
CA ASP A 286 -0.29 -1.13 25.93
C ASP A 286 -0.35 0.28 25.30
N VAL A 287 -1.54 0.86 25.23
CA VAL A 287 -1.75 2.19 24.64
C VAL A 287 -1.01 3.26 25.44
N ALA A 288 -0.08 3.94 24.78
CA ALA A 288 0.73 4.99 25.36
C ALA A 288 1.00 6.12 24.37
N LEU A 289 1.38 7.28 24.90
CA LEU A 289 1.84 8.41 24.09
C LEU A 289 3.21 8.06 23.49
N ARG A 290 3.35 8.20 22.16
CA ARG A 290 4.57 7.85 21.42
C ARG A 290 4.78 8.83 20.26
N PRO A 291 6.03 9.06 19.82
CA PRO A 291 6.31 9.73 18.55
C PRO A 291 5.60 9.03 17.39
N TYR A 292 5.00 9.79 16.47
CA TYR A 292 4.33 9.19 15.30
C TYR A 292 5.22 8.23 14.51
N ALA A 293 6.51 8.55 14.35
CA ALA A 293 7.46 7.69 13.65
C ALA A 293 7.60 6.28 14.26
N ASP A 294 7.32 6.14 15.57
CA ASP A 294 7.39 4.86 16.29
C ASP A 294 6.12 4.01 16.14
N THR A 295 5.06 4.57 15.54
CA THR A 295 3.85 3.80 15.20
C THR A 295 4.03 2.95 13.94
N LEU A 296 5.03 3.25 13.12
CA LEU A 296 5.36 2.47 11.94
C LEU A 296 6.18 1.24 12.34
N VAL A 297 5.66 0.05 12.04
CA VAL A 297 6.35 -1.20 12.37
C VAL A 297 7.53 -1.46 11.42
N ASP A 298 8.52 -2.19 11.89
CA ASP A 298 9.61 -2.66 11.05
C ASP A 298 9.08 -3.76 10.11
N GLY A 299 9.33 -3.62 8.82
CA GLY A 299 8.96 -4.64 7.83
C GLY A 299 9.87 -5.86 7.97
N ALA A 300 9.31 -7.01 8.30
CA ALA A 300 10.04 -8.26 8.28
C ALA A 300 10.22 -8.75 6.84
N THR A 301 11.44 -9.16 6.48
CA THR A 301 11.68 -9.94 5.27
C THR A 301 11.42 -11.40 5.60
N PRO A 302 10.46 -12.07 4.96
CA PRO A 302 10.19 -13.46 5.23
C PRO A 302 11.38 -14.36 4.81
N PRO A 303 11.54 -15.52 5.43
CA PRO A 303 12.53 -16.50 4.97
C PRO A 303 12.29 -16.87 3.49
N PRO A 304 13.37 -17.25 2.75
CA PRO A 304 13.22 -17.71 1.37
C PRO A 304 12.22 -18.86 1.24
N GLY A 305 11.40 -18.83 0.18
CA GLY A 305 10.41 -19.87 -0.09
C GLY A 305 9.06 -19.70 0.60
N ILE A 306 8.90 -18.69 1.46
CA ILE A 306 7.59 -18.32 2.02
C ILE A 306 6.79 -17.58 0.94
N ARG A 307 5.57 -18.05 0.73
CA ARG A 307 4.55 -17.46 -0.14
C ARG A 307 3.46 -16.82 0.70
N PHE A 308 2.80 -15.82 0.13
CA PHE A 308 1.67 -15.15 0.74
C PHE A 308 0.46 -15.27 -0.16
N LEU A 309 -0.66 -15.63 0.43
CA LEU A 309 -1.97 -15.59 -0.21
C LEU A 309 -2.79 -14.57 0.58
N THR A 310 -2.85 -13.34 0.05
CA THR A 310 -3.60 -12.25 0.66
C THR A 310 -4.73 -11.81 -0.26
N ARG A 311 -5.87 -11.49 0.35
CA ARG A 311 -7.04 -10.91 -0.32
C ARG A 311 -7.60 -9.79 0.54
N SER A 312 -8.22 -8.83 -0.10
CA SER A 312 -8.88 -7.71 0.57
C SER A 312 -10.17 -7.34 -0.15
N ALA A 313 -11.10 -6.74 0.59
CA ALA A 313 -12.27 -6.09 0.02
C ALA A 313 -12.74 -4.96 0.93
N PHE A 314 -13.50 -4.04 0.35
CA PHE A 314 -14.11 -2.93 1.05
C PHE A 314 -15.53 -3.29 1.53
N VAL A 315 -15.94 -2.69 2.63
CA VAL A 315 -17.23 -2.97 3.27
C VAL A 315 -18.01 -1.66 3.40
N GLY A 316 -19.12 -1.59 2.71
CA GLY A 316 -20.08 -0.50 2.84
C GLY A 316 -20.90 -0.62 4.14
N LYS A 317 -21.40 0.51 4.63
CA LYS A 317 -22.11 0.63 5.92
C LYS A 317 -23.21 -0.42 6.14
N GLU A 318 -23.96 -0.73 5.10
CA GLU A 318 -25.11 -1.66 5.17
C GLU A 318 -24.69 -3.13 5.40
N SER A 319 -23.48 -3.48 4.97
CA SER A 319 -22.97 -4.85 5.04
C SER A 319 -22.11 -5.14 6.27
N VAL A 320 -21.74 -4.12 7.05
CA VAL A 320 -20.78 -4.23 8.16
C VAL A 320 -21.19 -5.31 9.17
N ALA A 321 -22.45 -5.33 9.57
CA ALA A 321 -22.93 -6.29 10.61
C ALA A 321 -22.71 -7.73 10.17
N GLU A 322 -23.06 -8.06 8.92
CA GLU A 322 -22.94 -9.41 8.39
C GLU A 322 -21.46 -9.79 8.15
N VAL A 323 -20.66 -8.87 7.62
CA VAL A 323 -19.20 -9.10 7.45
C VAL A 323 -18.53 -9.38 8.78
N LEU A 324 -18.81 -8.59 9.82
CA LEU A 324 -18.22 -8.79 11.15
C LEU A 324 -18.67 -10.10 11.79
N ARG A 325 -19.92 -10.54 11.55
CA ARG A 325 -20.41 -11.85 12.00
C ARG A 325 -19.60 -12.97 11.33
N ILE A 326 -19.46 -12.93 9.99
CA ILE A 326 -18.67 -13.92 9.23
C ILE A 326 -17.22 -13.95 9.71
N VAL A 327 -16.61 -12.78 9.87
CA VAL A 327 -15.21 -12.65 10.30
C VAL A 327 -15.00 -13.22 11.71
N ALA A 328 -15.91 -12.95 12.66
CA ALA A 328 -15.84 -13.51 14.01
C ALA A 328 -15.99 -15.05 14.02
N GLU A 329 -16.94 -15.58 13.24
CA GLU A 329 -17.11 -17.03 13.11
C GLU A 329 -15.89 -17.72 12.49
N VAL A 330 -15.29 -17.11 11.44
CA VAL A 330 -14.09 -17.63 10.81
C VAL A 330 -12.89 -17.55 11.76
N GLY A 331 -12.77 -16.47 12.52
CA GLY A 331 -11.72 -16.31 13.53
C GLY A 331 -11.76 -17.39 14.62
N ALA A 332 -12.96 -17.86 14.98
CA ALA A 332 -13.18 -18.93 15.94
C ALA A 332 -13.05 -20.35 15.34
N SER A 333 -12.74 -20.49 14.05
CA SER A 333 -12.55 -21.80 13.41
C SER A 333 -11.24 -22.45 13.84
N GLU A 334 -11.12 -23.76 13.68
CA GLU A 334 -9.94 -24.53 14.10
C GLU A 334 -8.61 -24.03 13.48
N ARG A 335 -8.67 -23.56 12.24
CA ARG A 335 -7.50 -23.07 11.48
C ARG A 335 -7.85 -21.77 10.74
N PRO A 336 -8.02 -20.66 11.47
CA PRO A 336 -8.32 -19.39 10.83
C PRO A 336 -7.10 -18.88 10.03
N PRO A 337 -7.32 -18.19 8.89
CA PRO A 337 -6.26 -17.35 8.32
C PRO A 337 -5.99 -16.16 9.26
N PHE A 338 -4.92 -15.41 9.00
CA PHE A 338 -4.82 -14.06 9.58
C PHE A 338 -5.98 -13.22 9.04
N ILE A 339 -6.71 -12.54 9.94
CA ILE A 339 -7.83 -11.66 9.59
C ILE A 339 -7.66 -10.32 10.27
N ALA A 340 -7.59 -9.27 9.47
CA ALA A 340 -7.63 -7.89 9.95
C ALA A 340 -8.81 -7.14 9.33
N VAL A 341 -9.47 -6.32 10.15
CA VAL A 341 -10.48 -5.37 9.72
C VAL A 341 -9.97 -3.97 10.02
N ARG A 342 -9.83 -3.15 8.98
CA ARG A 342 -9.27 -1.79 9.08
C ARG A 342 -10.38 -0.76 8.96
N SER A 343 -10.40 0.22 9.87
CA SER A 343 -11.26 1.39 9.72
C SER A 343 -10.77 2.27 8.55
N VAL A 344 -11.71 2.69 7.71
CA VAL A 344 -11.51 3.64 6.63
C VAL A 344 -12.45 4.84 6.91
N GLY A 345 -13.14 5.37 5.94
CA GLY A 345 -14.10 6.47 6.15
C GLY A 345 -13.43 7.81 6.50
N GLY A 346 -14.11 8.65 7.25
CA GLY A 346 -13.62 9.99 7.61
C GLY A 346 -13.24 10.83 6.39
N ALA A 347 -12.01 11.36 6.35
CA ALA A 347 -11.50 12.15 5.25
C ALA A 347 -11.53 11.44 3.89
N VAL A 348 -11.39 10.11 3.86
CA VAL A 348 -11.45 9.33 2.61
C VAL A 348 -12.81 9.48 1.93
N SER A 349 -13.90 9.41 2.72
CA SER A 349 -15.26 9.46 2.20
C SER A 349 -15.74 10.88 1.84
N ARG A 350 -14.98 11.93 2.21
CA ARG A 350 -15.27 13.30 1.80
C ARG A 350 -14.73 13.64 0.39
N VAL A 351 -13.81 12.84 -0.12
CA VAL A 351 -13.31 13.01 -1.49
C VAL A 351 -14.34 12.43 -2.47
N PRO A 352 -14.74 13.18 -3.52
CA PRO A 352 -15.66 12.66 -4.53
C PRO A 352 -15.17 11.36 -5.18
N ASP A 353 -16.10 10.46 -5.50
CA ASP A 353 -15.79 9.12 -6.02
C ASP A 353 -14.98 9.15 -7.33
N ASP A 354 -15.11 10.21 -8.13
CA ASP A 354 -14.46 10.40 -9.42
C ASP A 354 -13.24 11.34 -9.41
N ALA A 355 -12.87 11.87 -8.22
CA ALA A 355 -11.75 12.80 -8.08
C ALA A 355 -10.37 12.16 -8.34
N THR A 356 -10.28 10.85 -8.22
CA THR A 356 -9.09 10.05 -8.45
C THR A 356 -9.48 8.68 -9.04
N ALA A 357 -8.50 7.89 -9.49
CA ALA A 357 -8.77 6.54 -9.95
C ALA A 357 -9.02 5.53 -8.81
N TYR A 358 -8.83 5.92 -7.55
CA TYR A 358 -9.22 5.12 -6.39
C TYR A 358 -10.74 5.19 -6.19
N ALA A 359 -11.45 4.07 -6.36
CA ALA A 359 -12.90 4.06 -6.55
C ALA A 359 -13.73 3.88 -5.26
N TYR A 360 -13.18 3.24 -4.22
CA TYR A 360 -13.98 2.78 -3.05
C TYR A 360 -13.98 3.79 -1.90
N ARG A 361 -14.41 5.04 -2.18
CA ARG A 361 -14.38 6.17 -1.23
C ARG A 361 -15.38 6.03 -0.08
N ARG A 362 -16.50 5.33 -0.31
CA ARG A 362 -17.60 5.22 0.66
C ARG A 362 -17.49 4.03 1.61
N ALA A 363 -16.40 3.28 1.51
CA ALA A 363 -16.15 2.16 2.40
C ALA A 363 -16.00 2.63 3.85
N GLU A 364 -16.67 1.94 4.76
CA GLU A 364 -16.52 2.16 6.22
C GLU A 364 -15.33 1.33 6.77
N LEU A 365 -15.19 0.11 6.26
CA LEU A 365 -14.14 -0.83 6.65
C LEU A 365 -13.47 -1.45 5.43
N MET A 366 -12.30 -2.04 5.66
CA MET A 366 -11.62 -2.93 4.73
C MET A 366 -11.27 -4.23 5.46
N VAL A 367 -11.69 -5.37 4.91
CA VAL A 367 -11.31 -6.71 5.40
C VAL A 367 -10.09 -7.17 4.63
N VAL A 368 -9.12 -7.73 5.34
CA VAL A 368 -7.92 -8.36 4.81
C VAL A 368 -7.79 -9.75 5.40
N THR A 369 -7.56 -10.74 4.56
CA THR A 369 -7.15 -12.07 4.99
C THR A 369 -5.77 -12.40 4.43
N MET A 370 -4.97 -13.14 5.20
CA MET A 370 -3.65 -13.57 4.76
C MET A 370 -3.33 -14.98 5.27
N THR A 371 -2.78 -15.79 4.39
CA THR A 371 -2.12 -17.06 4.73
C THR A 371 -0.69 -17.00 4.22
N ALA A 372 0.27 -17.41 5.02
CA ALA A 372 1.68 -17.44 4.67
C ALA A 372 2.30 -18.80 4.97
N GLY A 373 3.23 -19.23 4.14
CA GLY A 373 3.94 -20.50 4.33
C GLY A 373 4.66 -20.95 3.07
N PRO A 374 5.33 -22.10 3.09
CA PRO A 374 5.82 -22.76 1.88
C PRO A 374 4.68 -23.03 0.89
N GLU A 375 4.98 -23.11 -0.40
CA GLU A 375 3.97 -23.30 -1.48
C GLU A 375 2.96 -24.43 -1.20
N PRO A 376 3.35 -25.65 -0.72
CA PRO A 376 2.36 -26.70 -0.42
C PRO A 376 1.36 -26.32 0.68
N VAL A 377 1.80 -25.53 1.69
CA VAL A 377 0.93 -25.06 2.78
C VAL A 377 -0.07 -24.04 2.27
N VAL A 378 0.38 -23.10 1.47
CA VAL A 378 -0.49 -22.07 0.86
C VAL A 378 -1.47 -22.70 -0.12
N ALA A 379 -1.02 -23.65 -0.95
CA ALA A 379 -1.89 -24.39 -1.88
C ALA A 379 -2.98 -25.19 -1.14
N ALA A 380 -2.62 -25.85 -0.04
CA ALA A 380 -3.59 -26.60 0.79
C ALA A 380 -4.60 -25.68 1.50
N ALA A 381 -4.22 -24.45 1.85
CA ALA A 381 -5.11 -23.48 2.49
C ALA A 381 -6.09 -22.79 1.51
N ARG A 382 -5.78 -22.78 0.20
CA ARG A 382 -6.55 -22.05 -0.82
C ARG A 382 -8.04 -22.41 -0.83
N PRO A 383 -8.49 -23.68 -0.83
CA PRO A 383 -9.92 -24.01 -0.86
C PRO A 383 -10.69 -23.47 0.36
N ALA A 384 -10.08 -23.50 1.55
CA ALA A 384 -10.68 -22.92 2.75
C ALA A 384 -10.82 -21.41 2.64
N LEU A 385 -9.79 -20.74 2.13
CA LEU A 385 -9.83 -19.29 1.90
C LEU A 385 -10.86 -18.92 0.84
N ASP A 386 -10.97 -19.69 -0.25
CA ASP A 386 -12.00 -19.50 -1.28
C ASP A 386 -13.42 -19.63 -0.70
N ALA A 387 -13.66 -20.60 0.18
CA ALA A 387 -14.94 -20.76 0.88
C ALA A 387 -15.26 -19.55 1.78
N ILE A 388 -14.28 -19.00 2.51
CA ILE A 388 -14.45 -17.79 3.31
C ILE A 388 -14.84 -16.61 2.42
N TRP A 389 -14.12 -16.40 1.33
CA TRP A 389 -14.39 -15.31 0.38
C TRP A 389 -15.70 -15.49 -0.36
N GLY A 390 -16.14 -16.73 -0.62
CA GLY A 390 -17.48 -17.03 -1.14
C GLY A 390 -18.59 -16.57 -0.21
N ARG A 391 -18.38 -16.64 1.12
CA ARG A 391 -19.33 -16.11 2.12
C ARG A 391 -19.31 -14.58 2.19
N LEU A 392 -18.13 -13.97 2.03
CA LEU A 392 -17.97 -12.51 2.07
C LEU A 392 -18.46 -11.81 0.80
N ALA A 393 -18.33 -12.45 -0.37
CA ALA A 393 -18.57 -11.86 -1.68
C ALA A 393 -19.92 -11.10 -1.83
N PRO A 394 -21.07 -11.58 -1.28
CA PRO A 394 -22.34 -10.84 -1.37
C PRO A 394 -22.38 -9.54 -0.55
N HIS A 395 -21.39 -9.31 0.33
CA HIS A 395 -21.41 -8.28 1.36
C HIS A 395 -20.23 -7.29 1.25
N VAL A 396 -19.39 -7.44 0.24
CA VAL A 396 -18.19 -6.63 0.06
C VAL A 396 -18.11 -6.06 -1.34
N ASP A 397 -17.36 -4.97 -1.49
CA ASP A 397 -17.12 -4.30 -2.76
C ASP A 397 -15.62 -4.33 -3.08
N GLY A 398 -15.30 -4.56 -4.33
CA GLY A 398 -13.98 -4.38 -4.91
C GLY A 398 -12.82 -5.01 -4.15
N ALA A 399 -11.63 -4.45 -4.39
CA ALA A 399 -10.39 -4.88 -3.74
C ALA A 399 -9.41 -3.72 -3.57
N TYR A 400 -8.53 -3.82 -2.57
CA TYR A 400 -7.40 -2.90 -2.39
C TYR A 400 -6.14 -3.49 -3.03
N ALA A 401 -5.65 -2.86 -4.09
CA ALA A 401 -4.55 -3.37 -4.91
C ALA A 401 -3.29 -3.76 -4.12
N ASN A 402 -2.94 -3.01 -3.06
CA ASN A 402 -1.76 -3.29 -2.25
C ASN A 402 -1.90 -4.54 -1.36
N PHE A 403 -3.11 -5.10 -1.20
CA PHE A 403 -3.37 -6.31 -0.41
C PHE A 403 -3.93 -7.46 -1.26
N LEU A 404 -3.50 -7.56 -2.51
CA LEU A 404 -3.75 -8.71 -3.39
C LEU A 404 -2.45 -9.46 -3.64
N ALA A 405 -2.51 -10.81 -3.62
CA ALA A 405 -1.37 -11.67 -3.89
C ALA A 405 -1.24 -12.05 -5.37
N THR A 406 -2.22 -11.69 -6.20
CA THR A 406 -2.29 -12.00 -7.63
C THR A 406 -2.57 -10.74 -8.44
N ALA A 407 -2.46 -10.85 -9.76
CA ALA A 407 -2.77 -9.78 -10.73
C ALA A 407 -3.58 -10.35 -11.91
N ALA A 408 -4.53 -11.23 -11.62
CA ALA A 408 -5.45 -11.79 -12.61
C ALA A 408 -6.41 -10.72 -13.14
N GLU A 409 -7.12 -11.03 -14.22
CA GLU A 409 -8.12 -10.12 -14.79
C GLU A 409 -9.25 -9.81 -13.80
N ASP A 410 -9.65 -10.79 -12.98
CA ASP A 410 -10.65 -10.61 -11.94
C ASP A 410 -10.15 -9.66 -10.83
N ASP A 411 -8.87 -9.69 -10.49
CA ASP A 411 -8.27 -8.74 -9.54
C ASP A 411 -8.32 -7.31 -10.09
N VAL A 412 -7.98 -7.14 -11.37
CA VAL A 412 -8.04 -5.84 -12.05
C VAL A 412 -9.49 -5.32 -12.09
N ALA A 413 -10.46 -6.20 -12.38
CA ALA A 413 -11.89 -5.86 -12.38
C ALA A 413 -12.41 -5.51 -10.98
N ALA A 414 -11.90 -6.15 -9.93
CA ALA A 414 -12.23 -5.84 -8.55
C ALA A 414 -11.63 -4.51 -8.09
N ILE A 415 -10.43 -4.15 -8.55
CA ILE A 415 -9.79 -2.86 -8.21
C ILE A 415 -10.49 -1.69 -8.94
N TYR A 416 -10.82 -1.87 -10.22
CA TYR A 416 -11.30 -0.80 -11.08
C TYR A 416 -12.72 -1.08 -11.60
N PRO A 417 -13.74 -0.41 -11.08
CA PRO A 417 -15.08 -0.46 -11.65
C PRO A 417 -15.09 -0.10 -13.15
N PRO A 418 -16.05 -0.59 -13.94
CA PRO A 418 -16.01 -0.49 -15.40
C PRO A 418 -15.81 0.92 -15.96
N GLU A 419 -16.37 1.94 -15.32
CA GLU A 419 -16.23 3.33 -15.74
C GLU A 419 -14.82 3.87 -15.46
N THR A 420 -14.31 3.62 -14.25
CA THR A 420 -12.92 3.94 -13.88
C THR A 420 -11.94 3.25 -14.80
N TYR A 421 -12.14 1.96 -15.08
CA TYR A 421 -11.27 1.19 -15.99
C TYR A 421 -11.25 1.77 -17.40
N ARG A 422 -12.41 2.14 -17.97
CA ARG A 422 -12.47 2.77 -19.29
C ARG A 422 -11.69 4.08 -19.36
N ARG A 423 -11.79 4.91 -18.32
CA ARG A 423 -11.03 6.17 -18.25
C ARG A 423 -9.53 5.90 -18.11
N LEU A 424 -9.12 4.92 -17.28
CA LEU A 424 -7.73 4.51 -17.14
C LEU A 424 -7.14 3.99 -18.46
N VAL A 425 -7.89 3.21 -19.24
CA VAL A 425 -7.49 2.72 -20.58
C VAL A 425 -7.17 3.88 -21.52
N ALA A 426 -7.97 4.94 -21.54
CA ALA A 426 -7.71 6.11 -22.36
C ALA A 426 -6.41 6.82 -21.97
N VAL A 427 -6.13 6.96 -20.66
CA VAL A 427 -4.87 7.52 -20.18
C VAL A 427 -3.70 6.60 -20.49
N LYS A 428 -3.84 5.28 -20.27
CA LYS A 428 -2.82 4.27 -20.62
C LYS A 428 -2.45 4.34 -22.08
N HIS A 429 -3.42 4.42 -22.98
CA HIS A 429 -3.20 4.55 -24.43
C HIS A 429 -2.37 5.81 -24.77
N ARG A 430 -2.57 6.90 -24.05
CA ARG A 430 -1.83 8.15 -24.28
C ARG A 430 -0.38 8.10 -23.81
N TYR A 431 -0.10 7.50 -22.64
CA TYR A 431 1.22 7.56 -22.00
C TYR A 431 2.02 6.26 -22.11
N ASP A 432 1.37 5.13 -22.44
CA ASP A 432 2.01 3.82 -22.64
C ASP A 432 1.21 2.95 -23.61
N ALA A 433 1.08 3.41 -24.86
CA ALA A 433 0.36 2.68 -25.91
C ALA A 433 0.96 1.31 -26.25
N ALA A 434 2.26 1.15 -26.04
CA ALA A 434 2.97 -0.13 -26.25
C ALA A 434 2.85 -1.10 -25.07
N ASN A 435 2.19 -0.68 -23.97
CA ASN A 435 2.07 -1.48 -22.75
C ASN A 435 3.42 -1.94 -22.18
N LEU A 436 4.38 -1.03 -22.08
CA LEU A 436 5.70 -1.30 -21.49
C LEU A 436 5.62 -1.59 -20.00
N PHE A 437 4.78 -0.83 -19.27
CA PHE A 437 4.60 -0.98 -17.83
C PHE A 437 3.53 -2.03 -17.52
N THR A 438 3.93 -3.30 -17.52
CA THR A 438 3.06 -4.46 -17.25
C THR A 438 3.24 -5.07 -15.86
N GLY A 439 4.34 -4.77 -15.16
CA GLY A 439 4.64 -5.27 -13.82
C GLY A 439 3.77 -4.63 -12.73
N ASN A 440 2.44 -4.80 -12.82
CA ASN A 440 1.42 -4.22 -11.94
C ASN A 440 0.06 -4.93 -12.16
N HIS A 441 -1.03 -4.43 -11.55
CA HIS A 441 -2.40 -4.76 -11.98
C HIS A 441 -2.66 -4.06 -13.31
N ASN A 442 -2.35 -4.77 -14.40
CA ASN A 442 -2.15 -4.17 -15.71
C ASN A 442 -3.43 -3.67 -16.36
N ILE A 443 -3.47 -2.38 -16.66
CA ILE A 443 -4.49 -1.73 -17.49
C ILE A 443 -4.00 -1.82 -18.93
N ARG A 444 -4.66 -2.64 -19.77
CA ARG A 444 -4.27 -2.84 -21.16
C ARG A 444 -4.72 -1.66 -22.02
N PRO A 445 -3.83 -1.02 -22.80
CA PRO A 445 -4.23 -0.01 -23.77
C PRO A 445 -5.07 -0.65 -24.89
N ARG A 446 -6.13 0.03 -25.35
CA ARG A 446 -6.98 -0.40 -26.48
C ARG A 446 -6.79 0.53 -27.67
#